data_31aec936ac8da1fec3afe1a0dbd145ff
#
_entry.id   31aec936ac8da1fec3afe1a0dbd145ff
#
_cell.length_a   1.000
_cell.length_b   1.000
_cell.length_c   1.000
_cell.angle_alpha   90.00
_cell.angle_beta   90.00
_cell.angle_gamma   90.00
#
_symmetry.space_group_name_H-M   'P 1'
#
loop_
_entity.id
_entity.type
_entity.pdbx_description
1 polymer ?
#
loop_
_entity_poly.entity_id
_entity_poly.type
_entity_poly.pdbx_seq_one_letter_code
_entity_poly.pdbx_strand_id
1 'polypeptide(L)'
;MDKKSLILTLLHLKGWGAKRVYLYVQRYNYDYEKCVSELIEELNEEEKTAFKQELISSKKTIELNSQVGTKVCCILDKEFPKKLFLSSSPCVFLFYKGDISLLSQKSISIIGTRKPDSYFVEKGKIATTFFAKKGYVIVSGLALGCDTIAHSSCLEAGGKTIAVLPSPCDNVQPTSNRQLAQRIIENGGLLISEYSTGSTMTKFNYPQRDRIQSKLSEIILIIQANDQSGTMIATRNCLKDGKRVYAIKGNRISIVHNYVDIDSPEELEEITKWIF
;
A
#
# COMPACT_ATOMS: atom_id res chain seq x y z
N MET A 1 -14.86 -4.48 23.49
CA MET A 1 -13.98 -3.77 22.52
C MET A 1 -13.75 -4.73 21.37
N ASP A 2 -13.70 -4.27 20.13
CA ASP A 2 -13.37 -5.13 18.97
C ASP A 2 -11.90 -4.97 18.58
N LYS A 3 -11.39 -5.90 17.73
CA LYS A 3 -9.99 -5.94 17.27
C LYS A 3 -9.51 -4.64 16.65
N LYS A 4 -10.34 -4.02 15.83
CA LYS A 4 -10.01 -2.82 15.07
C LYS A 4 -9.90 -1.60 15.97
N SER A 5 -10.86 -1.46 16.90
CA SER A 5 -10.81 -0.42 17.92
C SER A 5 -9.58 -0.57 18.84
N LEU A 6 -9.21 -1.79 19.24
CA LEU A 6 -8.00 -2.04 20.02
C LEU A 6 -6.75 -1.55 19.28
N ILE A 7 -6.50 -2.04 18.06
CA ILE A 7 -5.28 -1.72 17.32
C ILE A 7 -5.18 -0.22 17.00
N LEU A 8 -6.29 0.41 16.61
CA LEU A 8 -6.30 1.84 16.33
C LEU A 8 -6.04 2.66 17.59
N THR A 9 -6.63 2.27 18.73
CA THR A 9 -6.37 2.90 20.03
C THR A 9 -4.89 2.82 20.41
N LEU A 10 -4.29 1.64 20.29
CA LEU A 10 -2.87 1.45 20.58
C LEU A 10 -1.97 2.30 19.67
N LEU A 11 -2.30 2.43 18.38
CA LEU A 11 -1.54 3.26 17.44
C LEU A 11 -1.51 4.74 17.83
N HIS A 12 -2.56 5.24 18.45
CA HIS A 12 -2.70 6.64 18.85
C HIS A 12 -2.24 6.91 20.29
N LEU A 13 -2.06 5.86 21.08
CA LEU A 13 -1.63 6.01 22.47
C LEU A 13 -0.18 6.54 22.53
N LYS A 14 0.10 7.50 23.41
CA LYS A 14 1.42 8.09 23.57
C LYS A 14 2.49 7.01 23.85
N GLY A 15 3.58 7.07 23.08
CA GLY A 15 4.66 6.09 23.17
C GLY A 15 4.40 4.77 22.45
N TRP A 16 3.23 4.61 21.83
CA TRP A 16 2.91 3.48 20.97
C TRP A 16 3.01 3.92 19.50
N GLY A 17 3.55 3.09 18.68
CA GLY A 17 3.59 3.26 17.25
C GLY A 17 3.51 1.90 16.59
N ALA A 18 3.38 1.83 15.29
CA ALA A 18 3.14 0.58 14.56
C ALA A 18 4.12 -0.55 14.94
N LYS A 19 5.40 -0.23 15.18
CA LYS A 19 6.41 -1.22 15.61
C LYS A 19 6.12 -1.77 17.00
N ARG A 20 5.75 -0.92 17.96
CA ARG A 20 5.41 -1.39 19.33
C ARG A 20 4.12 -2.18 19.32
N VAL A 21 3.10 -1.74 18.58
CA VAL A 21 1.85 -2.49 18.39
C VAL A 21 2.13 -3.87 17.79
N TYR A 22 2.94 -3.94 16.73
CA TYR A 22 3.34 -5.22 16.12
C TYR A 22 4.01 -6.16 17.12
N LEU A 23 5.02 -5.68 17.87
CA LEU A 23 5.74 -6.49 18.86
C LEU A 23 4.84 -6.95 20.00
N TYR A 24 3.90 -6.09 20.42
CA TYR A 24 2.91 -6.42 21.44
C TYR A 24 1.99 -7.55 20.97
N VAL A 25 1.38 -7.42 19.81
CA VAL A 25 0.49 -8.43 19.26
C VAL A 25 1.23 -9.74 18.98
N GLN A 26 2.49 -9.66 18.50
CA GLN A 26 3.35 -10.83 18.28
C GLN A 26 3.67 -11.58 19.58
N ARG A 27 3.93 -10.87 20.69
CA ARG A 27 4.19 -11.46 22.00
C ARG A 27 3.06 -12.41 22.44
N TYR A 28 1.82 -12.04 22.15
CA TYR A 28 0.63 -12.83 22.46
C TYR A 28 0.12 -13.67 21.30
N ASN A 29 1.02 -13.96 20.34
CA ASN A 29 0.76 -14.85 19.22
C ASN A 29 -0.50 -14.49 18.42
N TYR A 30 -0.76 -13.19 18.24
CA TYR A 30 -1.94 -12.63 17.55
C TYR A 30 -3.29 -13.05 18.17
N ASP A 31 -3.28 -13.49 19.42
CA ASP A 31 -4.49 -13.83 20.18
C ASP A 31 -5.11 -12.55 20.74
N TYR A 32 -6.27 -12.19 20.22
CA TYR A 32 -6.98 -10.96 20.62
C TYR A 32 -7.35 -10.93 22.10
N GLU A 33 -7.87 -12.04 22.65
CA GLU A 33 -8.34 -12.10 24.05
C GLU A 33 -7.16 -11.93 25.01
N LYS A 34 -6.02 -12.56 24.71
CA LYS A 34 -4.78 -12.36 25.46
C LYS A 34 -4.26 -10.94 25.34
N CYS A 35 -4.25 -10.35 24.14
CA CYS A 35 -3.86 -8.95 23.96
C CYS A 35 -4.71 -8.01 24.84
N VAL A 36 -6.01 -8.28 25.00
CA VAL A 36 -6.89 -7.43 25.83
C VAL A 36 -6.63 -7.63 27.32
N SER A 37 -6.56 -8.88 27.80
CA SER A 37 -6.36 -9.18 29.22
C SER A 37 -5.03 -8.64 29.73
N GLU A 38 -3.95 -8.95 29.04
CA GLU A 38 -2.59 -8.52 29.42
C GLU A 38 -2.41 -7.00 29.33
N LEU A 39 -3.02 -6.34 28.33
CA LEU A 39 -2.95 -4.88 28.21
C LEU A 39 -3.52 -4.18 29.46
N ILE A 40 -4.66 -4.67 29.97
CA ILE A 40 -5.31 -4.07 31.15
C ILE A 40 -4.42 -4.21 32.40
N GLU A 41 -3.65 -5.31 32.50
CA GLU A 41 -2.72 -5.55 33.60
C GLU A 41 -1.42 -4.73 33.45
N GLU A 42 -0.89 -4.57 32.25
CA GLU A 42 0.36 -3.84 31.98
C GLU A 42 0.23 -2.31 32.11
N LEU A 43 -0.97 -1.73 31.91
CA LEU A 43 -1.18 -0.27 31.96
C LEU A 43 -1.33 0.23 33.40
N ASN A 44 -0.65 1.32 33.76
CA ASN A 44 -0.90 2.05 35.00
C ASN A 44 -2.22 2.84 34.92
N GLU A 45 -2.68 3.46 36.01
CA GLU A 45 -3.99 4.13 36.08
C GLU A 45 -4.09 5.37 35.15
N GLU A 46 -2.99 6.10 34.95
CA GLU A 46 -2.94 7.21 34.01
C GLU A 46 -3.07 6.71 32.57
N GLU A 47 -2.32 5.65 32.21
CA GLU A 47 -2.38 5.01 30.91
C GLU A 47 -3.75 4.39 30.64
N LYS A 48 -4.39 3.76 31.64
CA LYS A 48 -5.77 3.25 31.53
C LYS A 48 -6.76 4.36 31.22
N THR A 49 -6.60 5.51 31.84
CA THR A 49 -7.46 6.66 31.59
C THR A 49 -7.28 7.18 30.16
N ALA A 50 -6.02 7.37 29.72
CA ALA A 50 -5.69 7.76 28.34
C ALA A 50 -6.22 6.74 27.33
N PHE A 51 -6.05 5.44 27.61
CA PHE A 51 -6.57 4.36 26.77
C PHE A 51 -8.10 4.42 26.61
N LYS A 52 -8.85 4.64 27.70
CA LYS A 52 -10.32 4.77 27.63
C LYS A 52 -10.75 5.95 26.74
N GLN A 53 -10.08 7.10 26.86
CA GLN A 53 -10.37 8.28 26.06
C GLN A 53 -10.06 8.02 24.56
N GLU A 54 -8.89 7.43 24.28
CA GLU A 54 -8.49 7.13 22.91
C GLU A 54 -9.36 6.03 22.28
N LEU A 55 -9.87 5.09 23.09
CA LEU A 55 -10.81 4.07 22.60
C LEU A 55 -12.12 4.70 22.08
N ILE A 56 -12.63 5.72 22.76
CA ILE A 56 -13.81 6.47 22.32
C ILE A 56 -13.52 7.18 21.00
N SER A 57 -12.36 7.85 20.91
CA SER A 57 -11.89 8.53 19.70
C SER A 57 -11.72 7.55 18.53
N SER A 58 -11.07 6.41 18.75
CA SER A 58 -10.85 5.37 17.76
C SER A 58 -12.15 4.76 17.22
N LYS A 59 -13.13 4.50 18.09
CA LYS A 59 -14.47 4.03 17.68
C LYS A 59 -15.16 5.05 16.80
N LYS A 60 -15.15 6.33 17.20
CA LYS A 60 -15.71 7.44 16.40
C LYS A 60 -15.01 7.55 15.05
N THR A 61 -13.70 7.41 15.00
CA THR A 61 -12.91 7.42 13.75
C THR A 61 -13.36 6.29 12.82
N ILE A 62 -13.52 5.07 13.33
CA ILE A 62 -13.98 3.91 12.54
C ILE A 62 -15.40 4.15 12.02
N GLU A 63 -16.28 4.69 12.84
CA GLU A 63 -17.66 5.03 12.46
C GLU A 63 -17.71 6.09 11.35
N LEU A 64 -16.98 7.19 11.50
CA LEU A 64 -16.88 8.25 10.47
C LEU A 64 -16.39 7.69 9.13
N ASN A 65 -15.38 6.81 9.14
CA ASN A 65 -14.92 6.14 7.94
C ASN A 65 -16.01 5.26 7.32
N SER A 66 -16.76 4.52 8.13
CA SER A 66 -17.86 3.67 7.66
C SER A 66 -18.96 4.49 6.97
N GLN A 67 -19.30 5.68 7.50
CA GLN A 67 -20.30 6.58 6.93
C GLN A 67 -19.96 7.04 5.51
N VAL A 68 -18.68 7.14 5.16
CA VAL A 68 -18.22 7.48 3.80
C VAL A 68 -17.86 6.24 2.97
N GLY A 69 -18.27 5.03 3.40
CA GLY A 69 -18.02 3.76 2.72
C GLY A 69 -16.57 3.28 2.78
N THR A 70 -15.77 3.82 3.70
CA THR A 70 -14.41 3.35 3.97
C THR A 70 -14.45 2.29 5.08
N LYS A 71 -13.92 1.11 4.77
CA LYS A 71 -13.78 -0.02 5.70
C LYS A 71 -12.40 -0.01 6.35
N VAL A 72 -12.20 -0.81 7.39
CA VAL A 72 -10.92 -0.95 8.09
C VAL A 72 -10.50 -2.41 8.22
N CYS A 73 -9.18 -2.63 8.19
CA CYS A 73 -8.54 -3.93 8.39
C CYS A 73 -7.30 -3.76 9.26
N CYS A 74 -7.02 -4.69 10.17
CA CYS A 74 -5.89 -4.59 11.08
C CYS A 74 -5.11 -5.92 11.19
N ILE A 75 -3.95 -5.87 11.82
CA ILE A 75 -3.02 -7.00 11.99
C ILE A 75 -3.65 -8.25 12.63
N LEU A 76 -4.77 -8.12 13.34
CA LEU A 76 -5.52 -9.22 13.96
C LEU A 76 -6.60 -9.80 13.03
N ASP A 77 -6.80 -9.23 11.84
CA ASP A 77 -7.72 -9.76 10.84
C ASP A 77 -6.99 -10.78 9.96
N LYS A 78 -7.67 -11.87 9.60
CA LYS A 78 -7.10 -12.96 8.77
C LYS A 78 -6.68 -12.48 7.38
N GLU A 79 -7.39 -11.51 6.85
CA GLU A 79 -7.16 -10.91 5.54
C GLU A 79 -5.99 -9.92 5.51
N PHE A 80 -5.48 -9.51 6.69
CA PHE A 80 -4.39 -8.56 6.76
C PHE A 80 -3.06 -9.21 6.31
N PRO A 81 -2.38 -8.69 5.27
CA PRO A 81 -1.25 -9.40 4.68
C PRO A 81 0.00 -9.36 5.56
N LYS A 82 0.57 -10.54 5.84
CA LYS A 82 1.77 -10.68 6.68
C LYS A 82 2.95 -9.84 6.19
N LYS A 83 3.11 -9.68 4.87
CA LYS A 83 4.17 -8.88 4.25
C LYS A 83 4.15 -7.38 4.64
N LEU A 84 3.04 -6.86 5.15
CA LEU A 84 2.96 -5.48 5.62
C LEU A 84 3.52 -5.27 7.03
N PHE A 85 3.45 -6.27 7.92
CA PHE A 85 3.91 -6.13 9.29
C PHE A 85 5.22 -6.87 9.60
N LEU A 86 5.59 -7.90 8.84
CA LEU A 86 6.87 -8.60 8.96
C LEU A 86 8.02 -7.77 8.34
N SER A 87 8.31 -6.60 8.93
CA SER A 87 9.31 -5.68 8.39
C SER A 87 9.85 -4.72 9.46
N SER A 88 10.96 -4.05 9.16
CA SER A 88 11.55 -3.02 10.03
C SER A 88 10.64 -1.81 10.28
N SER A 89 9.69 -1.57 9.38
CA SER A 89 8.71 -0.48 9.46
C SER A 89 7.30 -1.05 9.19
N PRO A 90 6.68 -1.72 10.17
CA PRO A 90 5.40 -2.41 9.97
C PRO A 90 4.25 -1.45 9.68
N CYS A 91 3.28 -1.93 8.89
CA CYS A 91 1.93 -1.40 8.83
C CYS A 91 1.04 -2.39 9.58
N VAL A 92 0.19 -1.93 10.48
CA VAL A 92 -0.65 -2.78 11.35
C VAL A 92 -2.13 -2.46 11.25
N PHE A 93 -2.48 -1.40 10.51
CA PHE A 93 -3.86 -0.93 10.31
C PHE A 93 -4.01 -0.27 8.95
N LEU A 94 -5.13 -0.54 8.27
CA LEU A 94 -5.45 0.04 6.96
C LEU A 94 -6.92 0.47 6.91
N PHE A 95 -7.14 1.61 6.30
CA PHE A 95 -8.42 2.06 5.77
C PHE A 95 -8.52 1.66 4.31
N TYR A 96 -9.69 1.20 3.83
CA TYR A 96 -9.80 0.74 2.45
C TYR A 96 -11.20 0.89 1.84
N LYS A 97 -11.24 0.94 0.50
CA LYS A 97 -12.45 0.82 -0.32
C LYS A 97 -12.21 -0.20 -1.43
N GLY A 98 -13.18 -1.05 -1.71
CA GLY A 98 -13.10 -2.08 -2.75
C GLY A 98 -12.83 -3.48 -2.17
N ASP A 99 -12.17 -4.33 -2.97
CA ASP A 99 -11.97 -5.75 -2.66
C ASP A 99 -10.65 -5.99 -1.92
N ILE A 100 -10.73 -6.20 -0.60
CA ILE A 100 -9.58 -6.46 0.28
C ILE A 100 -8.86 -7.78 -0.06
N SER A 101 -9.53 -8.75 -0.71
CA SER A 101 -8.94 -10.04 -1.05
C SER A 101 -7.76 -9.92 -2.02
N LEU A 102 -7.67 -8.81 -2.76
CA LEU A 102 -6.57 -8.51 -3.67
C LEU A 102 -5.20 -8.42 -2.96
N LEU A 103 -5.18 -8.11 -1.66
CA LEU A 103 -3.94 -8.03 -0.87
C LEU A 103 -3.22 -9.36 -0.73
N SER A 104 -3.93 -10.49 -0.93
CA SER A 104 -3.37 -11.84 -0.88
C SER A 104 -2.98 -12.41 -2.25
N GLN A 105 -3.28 -11.69 -3.33
CA GLN A 105 -2.99 -12.14 -4.69
C GLN A 105 -1.58 -11.80 -5.14
N LYS A 106 -1.10 -12.53 -6.16
CA LYS A 106 0.18 -12.24 -6.82
C LYS A 106 0.14 -10.85 -7.44
N SER A 107 1.14 -10.04 -7.15
CA SER A 107 1.12 -8.64 -7.55
C SER A 107 2.48 -8.11 -7.98
N ILE A 108 2.46 -7.10 -8.84
CA ILE A 108 3.63 -6.35 -9.28
C ILE A 108 3.38 -4.85 -9.06
N SER A 109 4.34 -4.13 -8.48
CA SER A 109 4.30 -2.67 -8.41
C SER A 109 4.81 -2.07 -9.71
N ILE A 110 4.01 -1.19 -10.33
CA ILE A 110 4.41 -0.44 -11.52
C ILE A 110 4.39 1.04 -11.15
N ILE A 111 5.56 1.68 -11.22
CA ILE A 111 5.79 3.04 -10.70
C ILE A 111 6.64 3.88 -11.65
N GLY A 112 6.76 5.18 -11.34
CA GLY A 112 7.68 6.04 -12.08
C GLY A 112 7.42 7.53 -11.88
N THR A 113 7.97 8.34 -12.81
CA THR A 113 7.85 9.79 -12.78
C THR A 113 6.42 10.27 -13.01
N ARG A 114 6.13 11.45 -12.49
CA ARG A 114 4.85 12.16 -12.72
C ARG A 114 4.73 12.76 -14.12
N LYS A 115 5.83 12.83 -14.87
CA LYS A 115 5.89 13.39 -16.23
C LYS A 115 6.73 12.48 -17.12
N PRO A 116 6.22 11.32 -17.54
CA PRO A 116 6.93 10.43 -18.44
C PRO A 116 6.97 10.98 -19.86
N ASP A 117 8.05 10.68 -20.56
CA ASP A 117 8.18 10.93 -21.99
C ASP A 117 7.27 10.00 -22.81
N SER A 118 6.91 10.40 -24.02
CA SER A 118 5.98 9.63 -24.87
C SER A 118 6.43 8.19 -25.12
N TYR A 119 7.71 7.94 -25.30
CA TYR A 119 8.27 6.60 -25.40
C TYR A 119 7.93 5.73 -24.18
N PHE A 120 8.16 6.24 -22.96
CA PHE A 120 7.89 5.52 -21.74
C PHE A 120 6.39 5.40 -21.43
N VAL A 121 5.56 6.33 -21.89
CA VAL A 121 4.09 6.19 -21.83
C VAL A 121 3.66 4.94 -22.58
N GLU A 122 4.13 4.77 -23.83
CA GLU A 122 3.77 3.62 -24.67
C GLU A 122 4.28 2.29 -24.04
N LYS A 123 5.56 2.24 -23.69
CA LYS A 123 6.16 1.05 -23.07
C LYS A 123 5.51 0.69 -21.75
N GLY A 124 5.13 1.69 -20.94
CA GLY A 124 4.41 1.49 -19.68
C GLY A 124 3.03 0.86 -19.88
N LYS A 125 2.30 1.28 -20.91
CA LYS A 125 1.01 0.67 -21.29
C LYS A 125 1.17 -0.80 -21.68
N ILE A 126 2.14 -1.10 -22.56
CA ILE A 126 2.42 -2.47 -23.04
C ILE A 126 2.76 -3.37 -21.84
N ALA A 127 3.73 -2.95 -21.01
CA ALA A 127 4.13 -3.72 -19.84
C ALA A 127 2.97 -3.97 -18.86
N THR A 128 2.20 -2.93 -18.54
CA THR A 128 1.07 -3.05 -17.62
C THR A 128 0.00 -4.01 -18.18
N THR A 129 -0.34 -3.87 -19.46
CA THR A 129 -1.30 -4.73 -20.15
C THR A 129 -0.85 -6.19 -20.12
N PHE A 130 0.43 -6.45 -20.34
CA PHE A 130 1.01 -7.79 -20.26
C PHE A 130 0.76 -8.43 -18.88
N PHE A 131 1.17 -7.77 -17.79
CA PHE A 131 1.01 -8.32 -16.44
C PHE A 131 -0.46 -8.44 -16.03
N ALA A 132 -1.30 -7.47 -16.40
CA ALA A 132 -2.73 -7.51 -16.12
C ALA A 132 -3.42 -8.69 -16.80
N LYS A 133 -3.11 -8.96 -18.09
CA LYS A 133 -3.62 -10.13 -18.84
C LYS A 133 -3.12 -11.46 -18.28
N LYS A 134 -1.97 -11.49 -17.65
CA LYS A 134 -1.43 -12.66 -16.92
C LYS A 134 -2.10 -12.89 -15.56
N GLY A 135 -3.03 -12.02 -15.16
CA GLY A 135 -3.75 -12.12 -13.90
C GLY A 135 -3.01 -11.56 -12.68
N TYR A 136 -1.89 -10.85 -12.87
CA TYR A 136 -1.22 -10.17 -11.77
C TYR A 136 -1.97 -8.90 -11.35
N VAL A 137 -2.11 -8.70 -10.05
CA VAL A 137 -2.66 -7.45 -9.52
C VAL A 137 -1.61 -6.35 -9.67
N ILE A 138 -2.00 -5.26 -10.31
CA ILE A 138 -1.12 -4.09 -10.50
C ILE A 138 -1.21 -3.20 -9.27
N VAL A 139 -0.09 -2.97 -8.59
CA VAL A 139 0.00 -2.07 -7.43
C VAL A 139 0.65 -0.77 -7.86
N SER A 140 0.02 0.37 -7.56
CA SER A 140 0.61 1.68 -7.83
C SER A 140 0.08 2.73 -6.85
N GLY A 141 0.56 3.97 -6.97
CA GLY A 141 0.30 5.01 -5.98
C GLY A 141 -0.73 6.06 -6.36
N LEU A 142 -1.39 5.88 -7.50
CA LEU A 142 -2.40 6.81 -8.03
C LEU A 142 -1.87 8.26 -8.25
N ALA A 143 -0.56 8.46 -8.35
CA ALA A 143 0.03 9.74 -8.74
C ALA A 143 -0.18 10.03 -10.23
N LEU A 144 0.10 11.27 -10.66
CA LEU A 144 0.14 11.61 -12.09
C LEU A 144 1.23 10.80 -12.81
N GLY A 145 1.12 10.69 -14.13
CA GLY A 145 2.12 10.07 -15.01
C GLY A 145 2.12 8.55 -14.92
N CYS A 146 3.23 7.95 -14.54
CA CYS A 146 3.42 6.49 -14.60
C CYS A 146 2.40 5.71 -13.78
N ASP A 147 2.02 6.19 -12.59
CA ASP A 147 1.01 5.53 -11.76
C ASP A 147 -0.38 5.57 -12.43
N THR A 148 -0.74 6.72 -13.04
CA THR A 148 -1.97 6.85 -13.83
C THR A 148 -1.98 5.88 -15.01
N ILE A 149 -0.85 5.75 -15.73
CA ILE A 149 -0.70 4.81 -16.86
C ILE A 149 -0.91 3.37 -16.34
N ALA A 150 -0.24 3.00 -15.25
CA ALA A 150 -0.36 1.67 -14.66
C ALA A 150 -1.81 1.30 -14.30
N HIS A 151 -2.53 2.17 -13.59
CA HIS A 151 -3.92 1.90 -13.25
C HIS A 151 -4.85 1.87 -14.46
N SER A 152 -4.74 2.86 -15.36
CA SER A 152 -5.63 2.95 -16.52
C SER A 152 -5.45 1.77 -17.48
N SER A 153 -4.19 1.43 -17.83
CA SER A 153 -3.91 0.30 -18.73
C SER A 153 -4.28 -1.06 -18.13
N CYS A 154 -4.16 -1.18 -16.79
CA CYS A 154 -4.63 -2.37 -16.09
C CYS A 154 -6.16 -2.54 -16.23
N LEU A 155 -6.93 -1.47 -16.00
CA LEU A 155 -8.39 -1.48 -16.13
C LEU A 155 -8.83 -1.72 -17.59
N GLU A 156 -8.16 -1.09 -18.55
CA GLU A 156 -8.41 -1.29 -19.99
C GLU A 156 -8.16 -2.74 -20.41
N ALA A 157 -7.19 -3.42 -19.79
CA ALA A 157 -6.90 -4.83 -20.00
C ALA A 157 -7.85 -5.78 -19.25
N GLY A 158 -8.83 -5.28 -18.48
CA GLY A 158 -9.73 -6.09 -17.63
C GLY A 158 -9.08 -6.61 -16.36
N GLY A 159 -7.89 -6.12 -16.00
CA GLY A 159 -7.13 -6.55 -14.81
C GLY A 159 -7.61 -5.91 -13.51
N LYS A 160 -7.02 -6.35 -12.39
CA LYS A 160 -7.26 -5.83 -11.05
C LYS A 160 -6.09 -4.97 -10.58
N THR A 161 -6.41 -3.87 -9.88
CA THR A 161 -5.37 -2.96 -9.42
C THR A 161 -5.63 -2.46 -7.99
N ILE A 162 -4.54 -2.25 -7.24
CA ILE A 162 -4.52 -1.68 -5.89
C ILE A 162 -3.86 -0.32 -5.94
N ALA A 163 -4.59 0.71 -5.55
CA ALA A 163 -4.04 2.05 -5.36
C ALA A 163 -3.69 2.27 -3.88
N VAL A 164 -2.42 2.52 -3.59
CA VAL A 164 -1.93 2.87 -2.26
C VAL A 164 -1.90 4.39 -2.14
N LEU A 165 -2.66 4.96 -1.22
CA LEU A 165 -2.90 6.40 -1.14
C LEU A 165 -2.10 7.07 -0.03
N PRO A 166 -1.56 8.30 -0.26
CA PRO A 166 -0.97 9.14 0.79
C PRO A 166 -2.01 9.95 1.54
N SER A 167 -3.29 9.80 1.21
CA SER A 167 -4.44 10.53 1.72
C SER A 167 -5.56 9.57 2.12
N PRO A 168 -6.59 10.01 2.87
CA PRO A 168 -7.79 9.19 3.11
C PRO A 168 -8.43 8.68 1.83
N CYS A 169 -9.08 7.50 1.89
CA CYS A 169 -9.71 6.88 0.73
C CYS A 169 -10.94 7.65 0.18
N ASP A 170 -11.51 8.55 0.96
CA ASP A 170 -12.60 9.45 0.56
C ASP A 170 -12.11 10.81 0.07
N ASN A 171 -10.82 11.14 0.29
CA ASN A 171 -10.20 12.39 -0.18
C ASN A 171 -8.95 12.10 -1.04
N VAL A 172 -9.20 11.45 -2.18
CA VAL A 172 -8.14 11.03 -3.12
C VAL A 172 -7.32 12.20 -3.64
N GLN A 173 -5.99 12.02 -3.59
CA GLN A 173 -5.01 12.96 -4.13
C GLN A 173 -4.07 12.26 -5.14
N PRO A 174 -3.78 12.90 -6.29
CA PRO A 174 -4.27 14.20 -6.74
C PRO A 174 -5.77 14.17 -7.12
N THR A 175 -6.42 15.32 -7.01
CA THR A 175 -7.86 15.44 -7.30
C THR A 175 -8.23 15.07 -8.74
N SER A 176 -7.30 15.27 -9.68
CA SER A 176 -7.46 14.88 -11.09
C SER A 176 -7.62 13.36 -11.29
N ASN A 177 -7.15 12.54 -10.34
CA ASN A 177 -7.26 11.07 -10.39
C ASN A 177 -8.45 10.51 -9.60
N ARG A 178 -9.37 11.36 -9.10
CA ARG A 178 -10.58 10.90 -8.39
C ARG A 178 -11.47 10.00 -9.25
N GLN A 179 -11.66 10.35 -10.52
CA GLN A 179 -12.42 9.51 -11.45
C GLN A 179 -11.74 8.16 -11.70
N LEU A 180 -10.41 8.14 -11.79
CA LEU A 180 -9.66 6.89 -11.92
C LEU A 180 -9.80 6.04 -10.65
N ALA A 181 -9.73 6.64 -9.46
CA ALA A 181 -9.98 5.93 -8.19
C ALA A 181 -11.37 5.30 -8.14
N GLN A 182 -12.39 6.02 -8.59
CA GLN A 182 -13.76 5.51 -8.67
C GLN A 182 -13.84 4.32 -9.65
N ARG A 183 -13.26 4.44 -10.84
CA ARG A 183 -13.17 3.35 -11.82
C ARG A 183 -12.46 2.11 -11.26
N ILE A 184 -11.41 2.29 -10.46
CA ILE A 184 -10.72 1.18 -9.78
C ILE A 184 -11.69 0.39 -8.92
N ILE A 185 -12.49 1.05 -8.09
CA ILE A 185 -13.47 0.40 -7.21
C ILE A 185 -14.57 -0.29 -8.02
N GLU A 186 -15.14 0.40 -9.01
CA GLU A 186 -16.22 -0.12 -9.86
C GLU A 186 -15.81 -1.38 -10.63
N ASN A 187 -14.53 -1.49 -10.97
CA ASN A 187 -13.98 -2.67 -11.64
C ASN A 187 -13.44 -3.73 -10.65
N GLY A 188 -13.83 -3.66 -9.37
CA GLY A 188 -13.44 -4.63 -8.35
C GLY A 188 -11.97 -4.54 -7.94
N GLY A 189 -11.37 -3.37 -8.06
CA GLY A 189 -10.05 -3.05 -7.52
C GLY A 189 -10.12 -2.59 -6.05
N LEU A 190 -9.00 -2.06 -5.55
CA LEU A 190 -8.83 -1.71 -4.15
C LEU A 190 -8.10 -0.36 -3.98
N LEU A 191 -8.62 0.49 -3.11
CA LEU A 191 -7.89 1.64 -2.56
C LEU A 191 -7.52 1.35 -1.11
N ILE A 192 -6.29 1.61 -0.71
CA ILE A 192 -5.83 1.47 0.67
C ILE A 192 -5.06 2.69 1.14
N SER A 193 -5.16 2.96 2.43
CA SER A 193 -4.47 4.07 3.10
C SER A 193 -4.20 3.75 4.58
N GLU A 194 -3.17 4.36 5.17
CA GLU A 194 -2.98 4.41 6.63
C GLU A 194 -3.74 5.61 7.26
N TYR A 195 -4.37 6.46 6.46
CA TYR A 195 -4.97 7.71 6.91
C TYR A 195 -6.50 7.61 6.94
N SER A 196 -7.09 7.97 8.07
CA SER A 196 -8.54 8.03 8.27
C SER A 196 -9.16 9.25 7.61
N THR A 197 -10.44 9.16 7.31
CA THR A 197 -11.30 10.30 6.95
C THR A 197 -11.07 11.47 7.91
N GLY A 198 -10.92 12.67 7.36
CA GLY A 198 -10.63 13.90 8.12
C GLY A 198 -9.15 14.14 8.42
N SER A 199 -8.26 13.18 8.14
CA SER A 199 -6.81 13.39 8.34
C SER A 199 -6.26 14.44 7.38
N THR A 200 -5.38 15.32 7.91
CA THR A 200 -4.66 16.31 7.10
C THR A 200 -3.49 15.64 6.39
N MET A 201 -3.44 15.82 5.08
CA MET A 201 -2.33 15.30 4.26
C MET A 201 -1.11 16.24 4.36
N THR A 202 0.07 15.65 4.52
CA THR A 202 1.36 16.33 4.54
C THR A 202 2.32 15.71 3.52
N LYS A 203 3.43 16.38 3.22
CA LYS A 203 4.49 15.83 2.37
C LYS A 203 5.10 14.52 2.90
N PHE A 204 5.04 14.28 4.20
CA PHE A 204 5.55 13.07 4.84
C PHE A 204 4.69 11.83 4.57
N ASN A 205 3.45 12.00 4.12
CA ASN A 205 2.57 10.88 3.79
C ASN A 205 3.04 10.10 2.55
N TYR A 206 3.73 10.76 1.59
CA TYR A 206 4.21 10.10 0.37
C TYR A 206 5.25 9.01 0.67
N PRO A 207 6.36 9.26 1.40
CA PRO A 207 7.31 8.22 1.78
C PRO A 207 6.67 7.07 2.58
N GLN A 208 5.70 7.37 3.46
CA GLN A 208 5.00 6.34 4.23
C GLN A 208 4.17 5.44 3.31
N ARG A 209 3.45 6.01 2.34
CA ARG A 209 2.71 5.27 1.32
C ARG A 209 3.64 4.39 0.47
N ASP A 210 4.76 4.94 0.01
CA ASP A 210 5.72 4.22 -0.85
C ASP A 210 6.29 2.98 -0.15
N ARG A 211 6.43 3.02 1.18
CA ARG A 211 6.79 1.87 2.02
C ARG A 211 5.76 0.73 1.92
N ILE A 212 4.47 1.04 1.94
CA ILE A 212 3.41 0.04 1.81
C ILE A 212 3.42 -0.54 0.39
N GLN A 213 3.51 0.31 -0.61
CA GLN A 213 3.53 -0.08 -2.01
C GLN A 213 4.67 -1.07 -2.30
N SER A 214 5.89 -0.79 -1.82
CA SER A 214 7.04 -1.70 -2.00
C SER A 214 6.86 -3.05 -1.32
N LYS A 215 6.09 -3.14 -0.23
CA LYS A 215 5.85 -4.39 0.50
C LYS A 215 4.78 -5.27 -0.12
N LEU A 216 3.77 -4.67 -0.73
CA LEU A 216 2.65 -5.41 -1.31
C LEU A 216 3.06 -6.30 -2.49
N SER A 217 4.08 -5.92 -3.24
CA SER A 217 4.52 -6.63 -4.45
C SER A 217 5.86 -7.32 -4.26
N GLU A 218 6.07 -8.41 -4.96
CA GLU A 218 7.34 -9.14 -4.98
C GLU A 218 8.38 -8.42 -5.85
N ILE A 219 7.91 -7.66 -6.84
CA ILE A 219 8.72 -6.97 -7.84
C ILE A 219 8.24 -5.53 -7.99
N ILE A 220 9.19 -4.62 -8.25
CA ILE A 220 8.90 -3.29 -8.79
C ILE A 220 9.36 -3.23 -10.25
N LEU A 221 8.48 -2.75 -11.13
CA LEU A 221 8.81 -2.32 -12.48
C LEU A 221 8.73 -0.80 -12.55
N ILE A 222 9.83 -0.16 -12.90
CA ILE A 222 9.92 1.29 -13.09
C ILE A 222 9.69 1.59 -14.57
N ILE A 223 8.63 2.35 -14.89
CA ILE A 223 8.38 2.82 -16.26
C ILE A 223 9.45 3.82 -16.65
N GLN A 224 9.51 4.96 -15.96
CA GLN A 224 10.56 5.97 -16.13
C GLN A 224 10.86 6.64 -14.80
N ALA A 225 12.14 6.80 -14.49
CA ALA A 225 12.62 7.54 -13.32
C ALA A 225 14.06 8.03 -13.53
N ASN A 226 14.51 8.88 -12.61
CA ASN A 226 15.92 9.25 -12.43
C ASN A 226 16.29 9.16 -10.96
N ASP A 227 17.57 9.27 -10.65
CA ASP A 227 18.09 9.09 -9.29
C ASP A 227 17.55 10.10 -8.26
N GLN A 228 17.01 11.23 -8.70
CA GLN A 228 16.45 12.29 -7.86
C GLN A 228 14.92 12.15 -7.69
N SER A 229 14.27 11.21 -8.37
CA SER A 229 12.82 11.05 -8.32
C SER A 229 12.34 10.48 -6.99
N GLY A 230 11.12 10.84 -6.59
CA GLY A 230 10.44 10.24 -5.42
C GLY A 230 10.28 8.72 -5.53
N THR A 231 10.24 8.18 -6.73
CA THR A 231 10.22 6.75 -7.05
C THR A 231 11.36 5.99 -6.36
N MET A 232 12.51 6.66 -6.11
CA MET A 232 13.68 6.04 -5.48
C MET A 232 13.44 5.61 -4.03
N ILE A 233 12.45 6.17 -3.34
CA ILE A 233 12.10 5.74 -1.98
C ILE A 233 11.51 4.33 -2.01
N ALA A 234 10.52 4.09 -2.85
CA ALA A 234 9.95 2.75 -3.03
C ALA A 234 10.98 1.76 -3.56
N THR A 235 11.83 2.18 -4.50
CA THR A 235 12.92 1.37 -5.08
C THR A 235 13.91 0.92 -4.00
N ARG A 236 14.42 1.85 -3.17
CA ARG A 236 15.34 1.51 -2.07
C ARG A 236 14.71 0.61 -1.01
N ASN A 237 13.44 0.82 -0.69
CA ASN A 237 12.72 -0.04 0.25
C ASN A 237 12.61 -1.47 -0.30
N CYS A 238 12.26 -1.61 -1.57
CA CYS A 238 12.19 -2.91 -2.26
C CYS A 238 13.54 -3.65 -2.23
N LEU A 239 14.63 -2.97 -2.59
CA LEU A 239 15.99 -3.54 -2.57
C LEU A 239 16.44 -3.94 -1.16
N LYS A 240 16.11 -3.12 -0.13
CA LYS A 240 16.41 -3.46 1.28
C LYS A 240 15.67 -4.71 1.76
N ASP A 241 14.46 -4.94 1.24
CA ASP A 241 13.66 -6.13 1.54
C ASP A 241 14.09 -7.35 0.68
N GLY A 242 15.21 -7.26 -0.07
CA GLY A 242 15.76 -8.33 -0.91
C GLY A 242 14.94 -8.62 -2.17
N LYS A 243 14.02 -7.74 -2.53
CA LYS A 243 13.14 -7.89 -3.68
C LYS A 243 13.79 -7.38 -4.97
N ARG A 244 13.27 -7.80 -6.10
CA ARG A 244 13.79 -7.41 -7.42
C ARG A 244 13.18 -6.10 -7.91
N VAL A 245 14.03 -5.30 -8.52
CA VAL A 245 13.64 -4.07 -9.21
C VAL A 245 14.07 -4.16 -10.66
N TYR A 246 13.13 -3.92 -11.55
CA TYR A 246 13.35 -3.80 -12.98
C TYR A 246 13.03 -2.38 -13.44
N ALA A 247 13.73 -1.90 -14.45
CA ALA A 247 13.38 -0.66 -15.15
C ALA A 247 13.28 -0.93 -16.64
N ILE A 248 12.37 -0.24 -17.33
CA ILE A 248 12.26 -0.29 -18.80
C ILE A 248 13.58 0.21 -19.40
N LYS A 249 14.10 -0.46 -20.44
CA LYS A 249 15.28 -0.04 -21.19
C LYS A 249 15.15 1.42 -21.64
N GLY A 250 16.24 2.17 -21.57
CA GLY A 250 16.25 3.63 -21.80
C GLY A 250 16.30 4.46 -20.52
N ASN A 251 15.97 3.88 -19.36
CA ASN A 251 16.22 4.51 -18.06
C ASN A 251 17.73 4.54 -17.73
N ARG A 252 18.12 5.49 -16.88
CA ARG A 252 19.47 5.56 -16.29
C ARG A 252 19.32 5.80 -14.79
N ILE A 253 19.35 4.72 -14.01
CA ILE A 253 19.12 4.73 -12.57
C ILE A 253 20.27 3.98 -11.88
N SER A 254 21.06 4.67 -11.08
CA SER A 254 22.31 4.15 -10.52
C SER A 254 22.16 2.88 -9.66
N ILE A 255 21.03 2.74 -8.98
CA ILE A 255 20.77 1.60 -8.06
C ILE A 255 19.99 0.46 -8.70
N VAL A 256 19.64 0.54 -9.98
CA VAL A 256 18.90 -0.49 -10.72
C VAL A 256 19.85 -1.17 -11.71
N HIS A 257 19.92 -2.49 -11.65
CA HIS A 257 20.80 -3.28 -12.50
C HIS A 257 20.04 -4.15 -13.50
N ASN A 258 18.73 -4.34 -13.31
CA ASN A 258 17.89 -5.14 -14.19
C ASN A 258 17.07 -4.20 -15.10
N TYR A 259 17.41 -4.18 -16.35
CA TYR A 259 16.66 -3.44 -17.38
C TYR A 259 15.94 -4.42 -18.29
N VAL A 260 14.69 -4.14 -18.63
CA VAL A 260 13.82 -4.99 -19.43
C VAL A 260 13.45 -4.31 -20.74
N ASP A 261 13.57 -5.05 -21.85
CA ASP A 261 13.05 -4.67 -23.14
C ASP A 261 11.56 -5.04 -23.22
N ILE A 262 10.72 -4.03 -23.31
CA ILE A 262 9.27 -4.24 -23.34
C ILE A 262 8.80 -4.82 -24.68
N ASP A 263 9.58 -4.72 -25.73
CA ASP A 263 9.28 -5.30 -27.03
C ASP A 263 9.67 -6.79 -27.10
N SER A 264 10.35 -7.32 -26.08
CA SER A 264 10.67 -8.74 -25.94
C SER A 264 9.68 -9.43 -24.99
N PRO A 265 8.74 -10.24 -25.50
CA PRO A 265 7.86 -11.03 -24.67
C PRO A 265 8.62 -11.99 -23.74
N GLU A 266 9.77 -12.50 -24.17
CA GLU A 266 10.63 -13.40 -23.42
C GLU A 266 11.19 -12.71 -22.17
N GLU A 267 11.64 -11.46 -22.26
CA GLU A 267 12.14 -10.69 -21.13
C GLU A 267 11.02 -10.35 -20.14
N LEU A 268 9.81 -10.08 -20.62
CA LEU A 268 8.64 -9.88 -19.75
C LEU A 268 8.23 -11.18 -19.04
N GLU A 269 8.24 -12.32 -19.75
CA GLU A 269 7.98 -13.63 -19.14
C GLU A 269 9.02 -13.98 -18.06
N GLU A 270 10.29 -13.63 -18.25
CA GLU A 270 11.34 -13.85 -17.28
C GLU A 270 11.06 -13.17 -15.94
N ILE A 271 10.46 -11.96 -15.96
CA ILE A 271 10.04 -11.24 -14.76
C ILE A 271 8.99 -12.04 -13.99
N THR A 272 8.06 -12.71 -14.67
CA THR A 272 6.96 -13.44 -14.03
C THR A 272 7.43 -14.61 -13.16
N LYS A 273 8.61 -15.19 -13.44
CA LYS A 273 9.20 -16.28 -12.65
C LYS A 273 9.53 -15.88 -11.22
N TRP A 274 9.57 -14.60 -10.93
CA TRP A 274 9.91 -14.04 -9.63
C TRP A 274 8.71 -13.50 -8.84
N ILE A 275 7.48 -13.69 -9.34
CA ILE A 275 6.23 -13.29 -8.69
C ILE A 275 5.57 -14.55 -8.12
N PHE A 276 5.70 -14.76 -6.80
CA PHE A 276 5.24 -15.96 -6.09
C PHE A 276 3.88 -15.81 -5.45
#